data_41a3246395243f77d047dad40c298070
#
_entry.id   41a3246395243f77d047dad40c298070
#
_cell.length_a   1.000
_cell.length_b   1.000
_cell.length_c   1.000
_cell.angle_alpha   90.00
_cell.angle_beta   90.00
_cell.angle_gamma   90.00
#
_symmetry.space_group_name_H-M   'P 1'
#
loop_
_entity.id
_entity.type
_entity.pdbx_description
1 polymer ?
#
loop_
_entity_poly.entity_id
_entity_poly.type
_entity_poly.pdbx_seq_one_letter_code
_entity_poly.pdbx_strand_id
1 'polypeptide(L)'
;MNRNTLLVILAISLGIIVWGYIPDRGEGGFTSHEKELIRDADSIFRVLTVEDSLDNAVLRAPSTDLSPKTIKSRDFIDLCNTMLRTVTHPSQDGVGIAAPQIGINRRIVAVQRFDKPGEPFEVYPNVRIVWASDSLAYGPEGCLSVPDRREEVLRSQEIVIEYALLQHPQWAVRDTVKGFTAVIFQHEIDHLDGVLYIDRL
;
A
#
# COMPACT_ATOMS: atom_id res chain seq x y z
N MET A 1 30.92 -1.72 -10.04
CA MET A 1 29.77 -1.96 -10.93
C MET A 1 28.92 -3.05 -10.28
N ASN A 2 27.99 -2.68 -9.42
CA ASN A 2 27.04 -3.62 -8.84
C ASN A 2 25.69 -2.90 -8.77
N ARG A 3 24.87 -3.15 -9.76
CA ARG A 3 23.52 -2.64 -9.83
C ARG A 3 22.60 -3.72 -9.26
N ASN A 4 22.30 -3.62 -7.97
CA ASN A 4 21.18 -4.35 -7.40
C ASN A 4 19.89 -3.73 -7.94
N THR A 5 19.50 -4.17 -9.12
CA THR A 5 18.16 -3.97 -9.64
C THR A 5 17.28 -4.95 -8.88
N LEU A 6 16.59 -4.46 -7.85
CA LEU A 6 15.49 -5.22 -7.25
C LEU A 6 14.44 -5.35 -8.34
N LEU A 7 14.35 -6.55 -8.92
CA LEU A 7 13.30 -6.90 -9.87
C LEU A 7 11.98 -6.87 -9.09
N VAL A 8 11.13 -5.91 -9.41
CA VAL A 8 9.69 -6.06 -9.14
C VAL A 8 9.25 -7.27 -9.93
N ILE A 9 9.18 -8.42 -9.29
CA ILE A 9 8.75 -9.67 -9.93
C ILE A 9 7.25 -9.52 -10.17
N LEU A 10 6.92 -9.28 -11.41
CA LEU A 10 5.57 -9.34 -11.93
C LEU A 10 5.15 -10.80 -12.03
N ALA A 11 4.47 -11.29 -11.02
CA ALA A 11 3.71 -12.52 -11.14
C ALA A 11 2.49 -12.24 -12.02
N ILE A 12 2.57 -12.63 -13.28
CA ILE A 12 1.38 -12.80 -14.13
C ILE A 12 0.69 -14.05 -13.60
N SER A 13 -0.19 -13.89 -12.61
CA SER A 13 -1.11 -14.96 -12.24
C SER A 13 -2.16 -15.07 -13.36
N LEU A 14 -2.30 -16.25 -13.96
CA LEU A 14 -3.43 -16.59 -14.81
C LEU A 14 -4.72 -16.35 -14.02
N GLY A 15 -5.47 -15.30 -14.39
CA GLY A 15 -6.71 -14.95 -13.73
C GLY A 15 -6.98 -13.45 -13.57
N ILE A 16 -6.07 -12.57 -14.02
CA ILE A 16 -6.30 -11.11 -13.96
C ILE A 16 -7.44 -10.74 -14.90
N ILE A 17 -8.57 -10.36 -14.34
CA ILE A 17 -9.70 -9.80 -15.11
C ILE A 17 -9.46 -8.30 -15.22
N VAL A 18 -9.19 -7.81 -16.44
CA VAL A 18 -9.16 -6.38 -16.75
C VAL A 18 -10.58 -5.85 -16.62
N TRP A 19 -10.82 -4.92 -15.68
CA TRP A 19 -12.16 -4.46 -15.35
C TRP A 19 -12.51 -3.12 -15.98
N GLY A 20 -11.57 -2.23 -16.22
CA GLY A 20 -11.88 -0.91 -16.75
C GLY A 20 -10.66 -0.12 -17.22
N TYR A 21 -10.94 0.91 -18.00
CA TYR A 21 -9.95 1.88 -18.47
C TYR A 21 -9.94 3.11 -17.56
N ILE A 22 -8.77 3.50 -17.06
CA ILE A 22 -8.54 4.69 -16.24
C ILE A 22 -8.03 5.80 -17.18
N PRO A 23 -8.84 6.83 -17.51
CA PRO A 23 -8.36 7.91 -18.36
C PRO A 23 -7.29 8.73 -17.65
N ASP A 24 -6.24 9.09 -18.37
CA ASP A 24 -5.24 10.05 -17.90
C ASP A 24 -5.82 11.46 -18.04
N ARG A 25 -6.24 12.05 -16.93
CA ARG A 25 -6.80 13.41 -16.87
C ARG A 25 -5.75 14.49 -16.63
N GLY A 26 -4.46 14.11 -16.59
CA GLY A 26 -3.36 15.03 -16.28
C GLY A 26 -3.25 15.41 -14.79
N GLU A 27 -4.19 14.96 -13.97
CA GLU A 27 -4.19 15.11 -12.51
C GLU A 27 -3.55 13.89 -11.86
N GLY A 28 -3.15 14.00 -10.57
CA GLY A 28 -2.59 12.86 -9.82
C GLY A 28 -1.08 12.69 -9.97
N GLY A 29 -0.35 13.77 -10.28
CA GLY A 29 1.10 13.83 -10.18
C GLY A 29 1.59 13.98 -8.74
N PHE A 30 2.83 13.58 -8.45
CA PHE A 30 3.47 13.93 -7.18
C PHE A 30 3.69 15.44 -7.07
N THR A 31 3.41 16.01 -5.90
CA THR A 31 3.75 17.40 -5.55
C THR A 31 5.26 17.58 -5.46
N SER A 32 5.74 18.83 -5.41
CA SER A 32 7.16 19.11 -5.23
C SER A 32 7.69 18.55 -3.91
N HIS A 33 6.91 18.67 -2.85
CA HIS A 33 7.24 18.13 -1.52
C HIS A 33 7.31 16.59 -1.51
N GLU A 34 6.33 15.90 -2.11
CA GLU A 34 6.39 14.43 -2.23
C GLU A 34 7.63 13.95 -3.02
N LYS A 35 8.00 14.68 -4.09
CA LYS A 35 9.21 14.38 -4.87
C LYS A 35 10.50 14.60 -4.06
N GLU A 36 10.53 15.62 -3.22
CA GLU A 36 11.64 15.88 -2.30
C GLU A 36 11.77 14.73 -1.31
N LEU A 37 10.69 14.35 -0.62
CA LEU A 37 10.67 13.19 0.28
C LEU A 37 11.17 11.90 -0.40
N ILE A 38 10.75 11.65 -1.64
CA ILE A 38 11.16 10.45 -2.40
C ILE A 38 12.66 10.47 -2.70
N ARG A 39 13.23 11.63 -3.05
CA ARG A 39 14.64 11.77 -3.41
C ARG A 39 15.57 11.80 -2.22
N ASP A 40 15.13 12.38 -1.11
CA ASP A 40 15.92 12.56 0.09
C ASP A 40 15.96 11.32 0.98
N ALA A 41 15.18 10.29 0.64
CA ALA A 41 15.18 9.01 1.34
C ALA A 41 16.48 8.24 1.07
N ASP A 42 17.43 8.28 2.00
CA ASP A 42 18.76 7.63 1.89
C ASP A 42 18.66 6.10 1.69
N SER A 43 18.01 5.40 2.61
CA SER A 43 17.87 3.93 2.57
C SER A 43 16.44 3.44 2.82
N ILE A 44 15.79 4.00 3.85
CA ILE A 44 14.41 3.74 4.26
C ILE A 44 13.72 5.04 4.60
N PHE A 45 12.39 5.06 4.56
CA PHE A 45 11.62 6.19 5.05
C PHE A 45 11.52 6.18 6.58
N ARG A 46 11.39 7.37 7.19
CA ARG A 46 10.84 7.51 8.54
C ARG A 46 9.36 7.13 8.52
N VAL A 47 8.96 6.22 9.38
CA VAL A 47 7.54 5.90 9.57
C VAL A 47 6.92 6.94 10.50
N LEU A 48 5.81 7.52 10.07
CA LEU A 48 5.03 8.48 10.85
C LEU A 48 4.24 7.78 11.95
N THR A 49 4.10 8.41 13.12
CA THR A 49 3.37 7.82 14.26
C THR A 49 2.28 8.73 14.79
N VAL A 50 1.28 8.13 15.44
CA VAL A 50 0.18 8.88 16.09
C VAL A 50 0.63 9.70 17.31
N GLU A 51 1.84 9.47 17.82
CA GLU A 51 2.39 10.18 18.97
C GLU A 51 2.79 11.62 18.63
N ASP A 52 3.18 11.88 17.39
CA ASP A 52 3.42 13.23 16.89
C ASP A 52 2.15 13.80 16.23
N SER A 53 1.75 15.01 16.62
CA SER A 53 0.51 15.63 16.15
C SER A 53 0.53 15.98 14.64
N LEU A 54 1.69 16.33 14.09
CA LEU A 54 1.84 16.61 12.65
C LEU A 54 1.81 15.32 11.84
N ASP A 55 2.50 14.29 12.30
CA ASP A 55 2.43 12.94 11.71
C ASP A 55 0.99 12.42 11.72
N ASN A 56 0.30 12.54 12.88
CA ASN A 56 -1.09 12.09 13.00
C ASN A 56 -2.02 12.84 12.04
N ALA A 57 -1.81 14.14 11.81
CA ALA A 57 -2.58 14.89 10.82
C ALA A 57 -2.39 14.32 9.39
N VAL A 58 -1.18 13.92 9.02
CA VAL A 58 -0.89 13.27 7.74
C VAL A 58 -1.54 11.89 7.66
N LEU A 59 -1.40 11.07 8.72
CA LEU A 59 -1.99 9.72 8.80
C LEU A 59 -3.52 9.73 8.71
N ARG A 60 -4.17 10.81 9.16
CA ARG A 60 -5.63 10.99 9.12
C ARG A 60 -6.16 11.64 7.84
N ALA A 61 -5.27 12.12 6.97
CA ALA A 61 -5.68 12.72 5.71
C ALA A 61 -5.96 11.64 4.64
N PRO A 62 -7.05 11.77 3.86
CA PRO A 62 -7.34 10.80 2.79
C PRO A 62 -6.32 10.90 1.65
N SER A 63 -5.98 9.75 1.09
CA SER A 63 -5.07 9.64 -0.05
C SER A 63 -5.78 9.83 -1.39
N THR A 64 -5.04 10.40 -2.35
CA THR A 64 -5.51 10.62 -3.73
C THR A 64 -4.89 9.62 -4.71
N ASP A 65 -5.56 9.42 -5.84
CA ASP A 65 -5.08 8.56 -6.92
C ASP A 65 -3.87 9.16 -7.64
N LEU A 66 -3.07 8.26 -8.21
CA LEU A 66 -2.01 8.59 -9.14
C LEU A 66 -2.50 8.48 -10.59
N SER A 67 -2.03 9.40 -11.45
CA SER A 67 -2.27 9.26 -12.90
C SER A 67 -1.46 8.08 -13.47
N PRO A 68 -1.92 7.49 -14.60
CA PRO A 68 -1.15 6.46 -15.31
C PRO A 68 0.28 6.91 -15.68
N LYS A 69 0.46 8.19 -16.01
CA LYS A 69 1.78 8.77 -16.29
C LYS A 69 2.68 8.77 -15.05
N THR A 70 2.12 9.12 -13.90
CA THR A 70 2.86 9.14 -12.63
C THR A 70 3.29 7.74 -12.21
N ILE A 71 2.42 6.73 -12.35
CA ILE A 71 2.75 5.33 -12.06
C ILE A 71 3.91 4.80 -12.93
N LYS A 72 4.11 5.35 -14.13
CA LYS A 72 5.25 5.02 -15.00
C LYS A 72 6.51 5.87 -14.75
N SER A 73 6.46 6.83 -13.85
CA SER A 73 7.56 7.74 -13.60
C SER A 73 8.70 7.10 -12.80
N ARG A 74 9.87 7.70 -12.88
CA ARG A 74 11.03 7.31 -12.08
C ARG A 74 10.77 7.53 -10.58
N ASP A 75 10.14 8.68 -10.22
CA ASP A 75 9.79 8.98 -8.83
C ASP A 75 8.89 7.89 -8.22
N PHE A 76 7.93 7.32 -8.99
CA PHE A 76 7.11 6.20 -8.52
C PHE A 76 7.92 4.91 -8.28
N ILE A 77 8.84 4.58 -9.18
CA ILE A 77 9.71 3.40 -9.04
C ILE A 77 10.59 3.54 -7.79
N ASP A 78 11.18 4.73 -7.58
CA ASP A 78 12.04 5.01 -6.44
C ASP A 78 11.23 4.97 -5.12
N LEU A 79 10.01 5.53 -5.10
CA LEU A 79 9.07 5.41 -3.99
C LEU A 79 8.78 3.95 -3.63
N CYS A 80 8.36 3.14 -4.61
CA CYS A 80 8.05 1.73 -4.39
C CYS A 80 9.24 0.95 -3.82
N ASN A 81 10.43 1.15 -4.39
CA ASN A 81 11.65 0.50 -3.92
C ASN A 81 11.98 0.89 -2.48
N THR A 82 11.80 2.15 -2.11
CA THR A 82 12.07 2.62 -0.75
C THR A 82 10.98 2.18 0.23
N MET A 83 9.70 2.15 -0.17
CA MET A 83 8.62 1.54 0.63
C MET A 83 8.94 0.08 0.98
N LEU A 84 9.34 -0.71 -0.03
CA LEU A 84 9.70 -2.12 0.18
C LEU A 84 10.89 -2.27 1.13
N ARG A 85 11.96 -1.47 0.95
CA ARG A 85 13.09 -1.47 1.88
C ARG A 85 12.68 -1.06 3.29
N THR A 86 11.73 -0.14 3.42
CA THR A 86 11.24 0.32 4.73
C THR A 86 10.50 -0.80 5.44
N VAL A 87 9.49 -1.39 4.81
CA VAL A 87 8.65 -2.42 5.46
C VAL A 87 9.43 -3.70 5.79
N THR A 88 10.41 -4.07 4.95
CA THR A 88 11.24 -5.27 5.15
C THR A 88 12.51 -5.00 5.98
N HIS A 89 12.72 -3.77 6.44
CA HIS A 89 13.89 -3.45 7.27
C HIS A 89 13.79 -4.18 8.62
N PRO A 90 14.87 -4.77 9.13
CA PRO A 90 14.85 -5.53 10.40
C PRO A 90 14.33 -4.76 11.61
N SER A 91 14.38 -3.42 11.60
CA SER A 91 13.81 -2.58 12.65
C SER A 91 12.29 -2.41 12.57
N GLN A 92 11.68 -2.75 11.43
CA GLN A 92 10.24 -2.59 11.19
C GLN A 92 9.53 -3.95 11.17
N ASP A 93 10.11 -4.93 10.48
CA ASP A 93 9.61 -6.31 10.36
C ASP A 93 8.10 -6.36 10.04
N GLY A 94 7.68 -5.49 9.10
CA GLY A 94 6.27 -5.33 8.71
C GLY A 94 5.87 -6.27 7.59
N VAL A 95 4.57 -6.57 7.50
CA VAL A 95 3.96 -7.38 6.42
C VAL A 95 3.19 -6.54 5.41
N GLY A 96 3.00 -5.26 5.70
CA GLY A 96 2.38 -4.27 4.83
C GLY A 96 2.81 -2.85 5.20
N ILE A 97 2.68 -1.93 4.26
CA ILE A 97 2.90 -0.49 4.45
C ILE A 97 2.10 0.31 3.43
N ALA A 98 1.47 1.38 3.90
CA ALA A 98 0.76 2.35 3.07
C ALA A 98 1.56 3.66 2.91
N ALA A 99 1.46 4.32 1.77
CA ALA A 99 2.20 5.54 1.50
C ALA A 99 1.94 6.70 2.49
N PRO A 100 0.74 6.89 3.09
CA PRO A 100 0.54 7.86 4.17
C PRO A 100 1.45 7.66 5.38
N GLN A 101 1.83 6.42 5.70
CA GLN A 101 2.73 6.11 6.82
C GLN A 101 4.15 6.67 6.64
N ILE A 102 4.49 7.06 5.42
CA ILE A 102 5.78 7.68 5.07
C ILE A 102 5.62 9.12 4.57
N GLY A 103 4.50 9.77 4.86
CA GLY A 103 4.27 11.18 4.54
C GLY A 103 3.74 11.45 3.12
N ILE A 104 3.30 10.43 2.39
CA ILE A 104 2.84 10.56 0.99
C ILE A 104 1.38 10.12 0.88
N ASN A 105 0.44 11.08 0.88
CA ASN A 105 -1.00 10.80 0.83
C ASN A 105 -1.46 10.43 -0.60
N ARG A 106 -0.90 9.32 -1.11
CA ARG A 106 -1.25 8.69 -2.40
C ARG A 106 -1.73 7.26 -2.18
N ARG A 107 -2.70 6.84 -2.99
CA ARG A 107 -3.27 5.48 -2.87
C ARG A 107 -2.28 4.43 -3.37
N ILE A 108 -1.31 4.11 -2.52
CA ILE A 108 -0.30 3.07 -2.77
C ILE A 108 -0.13 2.26 -1.49
N VAL A 109 -0.16 0.93 -1.63
CA VAL A 109 0.23 0.02 -0.56
C VAL A 109 1.25 -0.99 -1.07
N ALA A 110 2.11 -1.47 -0.19
CA ALA A 110 2.93 -2.66 -0.41
C ALA A 110 2.51 -3.73 0.60
N VAL A 111 2.21 -4.94 0.14
CA VAL A 111 1.68 -6.04 0.94
C VAL A 111 2.44 -7.32 0.66
N GLN A 112 2.77 -8.07 1.71
CA GLN A 112 3.29 -9.43 1.58
C GLN A 112 2.13 -10.39 1.26
N ARG A 113 2.26 -11.11 0.15
CA ARG A 113 1.24 -12.01 -0.39
C ARG A 113 1.42 -13.43 0.14
N PHE A 114 1.03 -13.66 1.41
CA PHE A 114 1.06 -14.99 2.02
C PHE A 114 0.17 -16.03 1.29
N ASP A 115 -0.76 -15.55 0.48
CA ASP A 115 -1.64 -16.36 -0.36
C ASP A 115 -1.00 -16.77 -1.69
N LYS A 116 0.25 -16.35 -1.97
CA LYS A 116 0.99 -16.69 -3.19
C LYS A 116 2.25 -17.50 -2.88
N PRO A 117 2.68 -18.39 -3.80
CA PRO A 117 3.94 -19.11 -3.66
C PRO A 117 5.13 -18.16 -3.47
N GLY A 118 5.96 -18.42 -2.45
CA GLY A 118 7.14 -17.60 -2.11
C GLY A 118 6.82 -16.32 -1.37
N GLU A 119 5.55 -16.08 -1.02
CA GLU A 119 5.10 -14.97 -0.19
C GLU A 119 5.70 -13.60 -0.58
N PRO A 120 5.63 -13.21 -1.90
CA PRO A 120 6.29 -12.01 -2.36
C PRO A 120 5.64 -10.74 -1.80
N PHE A 121 6.45 -9.69 -1.63
CA PHE A 121 5.91 -8.35 -1.50
C PHE A 121 5.50 -7.80 -2.86
N GLU A 122 4.30 -7.26 -2.96
CA GLU A 122 3.76 -6.65 -4.18
C GLU A 122 3.24 -5.23 -3.88
N VAL A 123 3.35 -4.33 -4.87
CA VAL A 123 2.90 -2.93 -4.76
C VAL A 123 1.62 -2.72 -5.58
N TYR A 124 0.66 -2.04 -4.97
CA TYR A 124 -0.69 -1.85 -5.50
C TYR A 124 -1.04 -0.36 -5.59
N PRO A 125 -0.84 0.30 -6.74
CA PRO A 125 -1.25 1.69 -6.92
C PRO A 125 -2.76 1.80 -7.14
N ASN A 126 -3.36 2.86 -6.61
CA ASN A 126 -4.79 3.18 -6.72
C ASN A 126 -5.71 2.06 -6.19
N VAL A 127 -5.24 1.32 -5.19
CA VAL A 127 -5.97 0.16 -4.66
C VAL A 127 -7.21 0.57 -3.85
N ARG A 128 -8.29 -0.22 -4.01
CA ARG A 128 -9.56 -0.12 -3.28
C ARG A 128 -10.13 -1.49 -3.03
N ILE A 129 -10.89 -1.64 -1.94
CA ILE A 129 -11.78 -2.78 -1.76
C ILE A 129 -13.08 -2.46 -2.50
N VAL A 130 -13.48 -3.34 -3.42
CA VAL A 130 -14.72 -3.20 -4.19
C VAL A 130 -15.80 -4.19 -3.76
N TRP A 131 -15.42 -5.18 -2.97
CA TRP A 131 -16.33 -6.13 -2.31
C TRP A 131 -15.64 -6.76 -1.10
N ALA A 132 -16.40 -7.07 -0.07
CA ALA A 132 -15.95 -7.79 1.11
C ALA A 132 -17.01 -8.80 1.54
N SER A 133 -16.59 -9.96 2.05
CA SER A 133 -17.47 -11.01 2.52
C SER A 133 -18.13 -10.67 3.85
N ASP A 134 -19.31 -11.22 4.10
CA ASP A 134 -19.97 -11.20 5.41
C ASP A 134 -19.34 -12.20 6.42
N SER A 135 -18.42 -13.05 5.96
CA SER A 135 -17.62 -13.92 6.82
C SER A 135 -16.57 -13.09 7.51
N LEU A 136 -16.73 -12.86 8.81
CA LEU A 136 -15.88 -12.04 9.64
C LEU A 136 -15.12 -12.91 10.66
N ALA A 137 -13.90 -12.51 11.02
CA ALA A 137 -13.17 -13.09 12.14
C ALA A 137 -12.36 -12.00 12.87
N TYR A 138 -12.23 -12.16 14.18
CA TYR A 138 -11.30 -11.39 14.98
C TYR A 138 -9.87 -11.90 14.77
N GLY A 139 -8.91 -10.98 14.75
CA GLY A 139 -7.49 -11.30 14.70
C GLY A 139 -6.64 -10.15 15.25
N PRO A 140 -5.46 -10.47 15.80
CA PRO A 140 -4.58 -9.46 16.36
C PRO A 140 -3.97 -8.60 15.26
N GLU A 141 -4.12 -7.28 15.40
CA GLU A 141 -3.47 -6.28 14.56
C GLU A 141 -2.52 -5.41 15.38
N GLY A 142 -1.40 -5.03 14.77
CA GLY A 142 -0.48 -3.99 15.21
C GLY A 142 -0.14 -3.12 14.02
N CYS A 143 0.40 -1.93 14.26
CA CYS A 143 0.70 -0.97 13.20
C CYS A 143 2.02 -0.25 13.49
N LEU A 144 2.88 -0.09 12.50
CA LEU A 144 4.12 0.68 12.62
C LEU A 144 3.86 2.15 13.04
N SER A 145 2.70 2.69 12.66
CA SER A 145 2.28 4.05 13.01
C SER A 145 1.59 4.17 14.38
N VAL A 146 1.30 3.05 15.05
CA VAL A 146 0.70 2.99 16.39
C VAL A 146 1.61 2.08 17.25
N PRO A 147 2.74 2.61 17.74
CA PRO A 147 3.72 1.81 18.46
C PRO A 147 3.15 1.23 19.75
N ASP A 148 3.74 0.12 20.18
CA ASP A 148 3.49 -0.55 21.47
C ASP A 148 2.03 -0.95 21.74
N ARG A 149 1.19 -1.02 20.70
CA ARG A 149 -0.22 -1.38 20.83
C ARG A 149 -0.61 -2.47 19.84
N ARG A 150 -1.33 -3.48 20.35
CA ARG A 150 -1.97 -4.55 19.56
C ARG A 150 -3.37 -4.78 20.07
N GLU A 151 -4.32 -4.99 19.15
CA GLU A 151 -5.74 -5.18 19.48
C GLU A 151 -6.36 -6.23 18.58
N GLU A 152 -7.46 -6.85 19.04
CA GLU A 152 -8.27 -7.77 18.25
C GLU A 152 -9.23 -6.97 17.36
N VAL A 153 -9.10 -7.09 16.05
CA VAL A 153 -9.91 -6.35 15.08
C VAL A 153 -10.76 -7.32 14.26
N LEU A 154 -12.03 -6.96 14.04
CA LEU A 154 -12.95 -7.75 13.23
C LEU A 154 -12.77 -7.41 11.74
N ARG A 155 -12.40 -8.42 10.93
CA ARG A 155 -12.13 -8.23 9.48
C ARG A 155 -12.86 -9.27 8.63
N SER A 156 -13.21 -8.86 7.41
CA SER A 156 -13.69 -9.79 6.37
C SER A 156 -12.60 -10.78 5.98
N GLN A 157 -13.00 -12.05 5.84
CA GLN A 157 -12.06 -13.14 5.53
C GLN A 157 -11.80 -13.30 4.04
N GLU A 158 -12.58 -12.64 3.20
CA GLU A 158 -12.40 -12.59 1.76
C GLU A 158 -12.77 -11.18 1.25
N ILE A 159 -11.94 -10.62 0.38
CA ILE A 159 -12.17 -9.32 -0.25
C ILE A 159 -11.86 -9.39 -1.74
N VAL A 160 -12.46 -8.50 -2.51
CA VAL A 160 -12.05 -8.21 -3.88
C VAL A 160 -11.43 -6.81 -3.89
N ILE A 161 -10.16 -6.75 -4.25
CA ILE A 161 -9.46 -5.49 -4.47
C ILE A 161 -9.48 -5.10 -5.94
N GLU A 162 -9.52 -3.80 -6.22
CA GLU A 162 -9.31 -3.21 -7.55
C GLU A 162 -8.11 -2.26 -7.49
N TYR A 163 -7.22 -2.33 -8.47
CA TYR A 163 -6.00 -1.53 -8.52
C TYR A 163 -5.52 -1.28 -9.95
N ALA A 164 -4.66 -0.27 -10.16
CA ALA A 164 -4.06 -0.01 -11.46
C ALA A 164 -2.93 -1.02 -11.77
N LEU A 165 -2.96 -1.62 -12.96
CA LEU A 165 -1.94 -2.57 -13.39
C LEU A 165 -0.62 -1.85 -13.68
N LEU A 166 0.48 -2.21 -13.02
CA LEU A 166 1.77 -1.50 -13.13
C LEU A 166 2.30 -1.38 -14.56
N GLN A 167 2.17 -2.44 -15.40
CA GLN A 167 2.62 -2.40 -16.79
C GLN A 167 1.71 -1.55 -17.67
N HIS A 168 0.44 -1.52 -17.36
CA HIS A 168 -0.61 -0.84 -18.10
C HIS A 168 -1.52 -0.07 -17.16
N PRO A 169 -1.03 1.01 -16.51
CA PRO A 169 -1.75 1.69 -15.42
C PRO A 169 -3.04 2.40 -15.86
N GLN A 170 -3.31 2.46 -17.16
CA GLN A 170 -4.61 2.85 -17.72
C GLN A 170 -5.69 1.77 -17.56
N TRP A 171 -5.33 0.55 -17.13
CA TRP A 171 -6.26 -0.53 -16.87
C TRP A 171 -6.37 -0.83 -15.37
N ALA A 172 -7.59 -0.89 -14.88
CA ALA A 172 -7.88 -1.44 -13.57
C ALA A 172 -8.07 -2.95 -13.67
N VAL A 173 -7.54 -3.66 -12.69
CA VAL A 173 -7.68 -5.11 -12.57
C VAL A 173 -8.23 -5.45 -11.18
N ARG A 174 -8.88 -6.61 -11.06
CA ARG A 174 -9.40 -7.11 -9.79
C ARG A 174 -8.71 -8.39 -9.40
N ASP A 175 -8.51 -8.55 -8.10
CA ASP A 175 -7.97 -9.76 -7.50
C ASP A 175 -8.80 -10.13 -6.28
N THR A 176 -9.04 -11.42 -6.07
CA THR A 176 -9.73 -11.94 -4.87
C THR A 176 -8.69 -12.42 -3.88
N VAL A 177 -8.73 -11.85 -2.69
CA VAL A 177 -7.76 -12.11 -1.62
C VAL A 177 -8.47 -12.67 -0.40
N LYS A 178 -7.86 -13.67 0.27
CA LYS A 178 -8.47 -14.40 1.40
C LYS A 178 -7.55 -14.48 2.60
N GLY A 179 -8.15 -14.76 3.76
CA GLY A 179 -7.46 -15.04 5.02
C GLY A 179 -6.57 -13.89 5.48
N PHE A 180 -5.40 -14.20 6.00
CA PHE A 180 -4.49 -13.21 6.58
C PHE A 180 -4.09 -12.11 5.59
N THR A 181 -3.84 -12.45 4.33
CA THR A 181 -3.53 -11.45 3.30
C THR A 181 -4.69 -10.47 3.09
N ALA A 182 -5.95 -10.92 3.18
CA ALA A 182 -7.11 -10.03 3.13
C ALA A 182 -7.18 -9.07 4.33
N VAL A 183 -6.76 -9.52 5.51
CA VAL A 183 -6.64 -8.66 6.70
C VAL A 183 -5.61 -7.57 6.47
N ILE A 184 -4.41 -7.92 5.97
CA ILE A 184 -3.35 -6.96 5.67
C ILE A 184 -3.86 -5.89 4.68
N PHE A 185 -4.49 -6.30 3.57
CA PHE A 185 -5.04 -5.33 2.62
C PHE A 185 -6.08 -4.40 3.24
N GLN A 186 -6.96 -4.90 4.09
CA GLN A 186 -7.95 -4.07 4.79
C GLN A 186 -7.26 -3.04 5.69
N HIS A 187 -6.23 -3.44 6.43
CA HIS A 187 -5.42 -2.56 7.27
C HIS A 187 -4.73 -1.46 6.45
N GLU A 188 -4.03 -1.84 5.38
CA GLU A 188 -3.28 -0.88 4.56
C GLU A 188 -4.20 0.06 3.76
N ILE A 189 -5.37 -0.42 3.31
CA ILE A 189 -6.35 0.42 2.60
C ILE A 189 -7.04 1.38 3.57
N ASP A 190 -7.26 1.00 4.82
CA ASP A 190 -7.75 1.91 5.86
C ASP A 190 -6.81 3.12 6.00
N HIS A 191 -5.49 2.93 6.02
CA HIS A 191 -4.53 4.04 6.03
C HIS A 191 -4.73 5.01 4.85
N LEU A 192 -5.08 4.49 3.66
CA LEU A 192 -5.35 5.34 2.50
C LEU A 192 -6.60 6.21 2.67
N ASP A 193 -7.50 5.81 3.53
CA ASP A 193 -8.75 6.51 3.83
C ASP A 193 -8.66 7.33 5.14
N GLY A 194 -7.44 7.42 5.74
CA GLY A 194 -7.19 8.13 6.98
C GLY A 194 -7.72 7.42 8.23
N VAL A 195 -8.01 6.12 8.11
CA VAL A 195 -8.50 5.26 9.19
C VAL A 195 -7.35 4.42 9.75
N LEU A 196 -7.29 4.27 11.06
CA LEU A 196 -6.34 3.38 11.74
C LEU A 196 -7.09 2.20 12.33
N TYR A 197 -6.41 1.05 12.52
CA TYR A 197 -7.05 -0.14 13.08
C TYR A 197 -7.68 0.11 14.45
N ILE A 198 -7.14 1.04 15.24
CA ILE A 198 -7.68 1.45 16.55
C ILE A 198 -9.06 2.15 16.47
N ASP A 199 -9.47 2.59 15.29
CA ASP A 199 -10.80 3.19 15.06
C ASP A 199 -11.88 2.12 14.80
N ARG A 200 -11.47 0.87 14.69
CA ARG A 200 -12.35 -0.27 14.42
C ARG A 200 -12.64 -1.14 15.65
N LEU A 201 -12.23 -0.67 16.80
CA LEU A 201 -12.43 -1.34 18.10
C LEU A 201 -13.85 -1.15 18.62
#